data_78f61eb502c10755347213060d4e6d58
#
_entry.id   78f61eb502c10755347213060d4e6d58
#
_cell.length_a   1.000
_cell.length_b   1.000
_cell.length_c   1.000
_cell.angle_alpha   90.00
_cell.angle_beta   90.00
_cell.angle_gamma   90.00
#
_symmetry.space_group_name_H-M   'P 1'
#
loop_
_entity.id
_entity.type
_entity.pdbx_description
1 polymer ?
#
loop_
_entity_poly.entity_id
_entity_poly.type
_entity_poly.pdbx_seq_one_letter_code
_entity_poly.pdbx_strand_id
1 'polypeptide(L)'
;MSQQSTSNPTMSMPASTASASGKTLQLVYPQWQGGANPNYQIGAQVLAALLPSSPNTEKVYVPVADEKATLAANEEQTAQDVFAEKILLQQQTTAREILKVKQPRIIITIGGDCSISQVPFDYLHQQYPNNTAILWLDAHPDIMTPKEFNHEHAMVLGNLLGHGAPSFAKTVKAPFRPNQVLYVGLIESGLLPHEKSFIAEHSLSYLTPQDLTSTQPVTDWLTANKIEHVMVHLDLDVLSPTDFRSLLCNKPHQGPVEYAVGEMTLAKIFQILQAVSENSELVGLSIAEYLPWDIINLRNGLSKLDIFK
;
A
#
# COMPACT_ATOMS: atom_id res chain seq x y z
N MET A 1 -41.34 47.06 31.52
CA MET A 1 -40.80 45.69 31.60
C MET A 1 -40.98 45.05 30.23
N SER A 2 -39.98 45.12 29.41
CA SER A 2 -39.96 44.56 28.03
C SER A 2 -39.00 43.41 28.02
N GLN A 3 -39.51 42.20 27.76
CA GLN A 3 -38.72 41.01 27.60
C GLN A 3 -38.20 40.95 26.16
N GLN A 4 -36.89 41.00 25.99
CA GLN A 4 -36.23 40.69 24.74
C GLN A 4 -36.01 39.16 24.64
N SER A 5 -36.62 38.54 23.65
CA SER A 5 -36.37 37.16 23.29
C SER A 5 -35.12 37.09 22.38
N THR A 6 -34.06 36.45 22.84
CA THR A 6 -32.88 36.14 22.07
C THR A 6 -33.12 34.82 21.32
N SER A 7 -33.27 34.88 20.01
CA SER A 7 -33.27 33.73 19.12
C SER A 7 -31.84 33.29 18.85
N ASN A 8 -31.47 32.08 19.25
CA ASN A 8 -30.22 31.43 18.87
C ASN A 8 -30.27 31.05 17.37
N PRO A 9 -29.21 31.28 16.60
CA PRO A 9 -29.13 30.80 15.25
C PRO A 9 -28.83 29.27 15.27
N THR A 10 -29.73 28.51 14.70
CA THR A 10 -29.52 27.08 14.41
C THR A 10 -28.45 26.97 13.32
N MET A 11 -27.25 26.51 13.68
CA MET A 11 -26.25 26.09 12.72
C MET A 11 -26.74 24.85 12.01
N SER A 12 -27.12 24.97 10.75
CA SER A 12 -27.33 23.84 9.85
C SER A 12 -25.99 23.18 9.56
N MET A 13 -25.81 21.95 10.02
CA MET A 13 -24.70 21.10 9.59
C MET A 13 -24.81 20.86 8.08
N PRO A 14 -23.69 20.91 7.31
CA PRO A 14 -23.73 20.52 5.91
C PRO A 14 -24.19 19.04 5.82
N ALA A 15 -25.08 18.78 4.88
CA ALA A 15 -25.55 17.44 4.59
C ALA A 15 -24.36 16.55 4.27
N SER A 16 -24.18 15.50 5.09
CA SER A 16 -23.30 14.38 4.76
C SER A 16 -23.66 13.92 3.33
N THR A 17 -22.70 14.04 2.41
CA THR A 17 -22.82 13.41 1.09
C THR A 17 -23.08 11.93 1.32
N ALA A 18 -24.27 11.48 0.93
CA ALA A 18 -24.67 10.08 1.06
C ALA A 18 -23.61 9.23 0.34
N SER A 19 -22.85 8.47 1.11
CA SER A 19 -21.97 7.41 0.62
C SER A 19 -22.77 6.55 -0.35
N ALA A 20 -22.41 6.59 -1.63
CA ALA A 20 -22.96 5.68 -2.62
C ALA A 20 -22.71 4.26 -2.11
N SER A 21 -23.78 3.47 -1.84
CA SER A 21 -23.72 2.13 -1.30
C SER A 21 -23.09 1.15 -2.31
N GLY A 22 -21.77 1.27 -2.51
CA GLY A 22 -20.98 0.38 -3.33
C GLY A 22 -20.44 -0.79 -2.52
N LYS A 23 -20.27 -1.95 -3.15
CA LYS A 23 -19.69 -3.14 -2.53
C LYS A 23 -18.24 -2.90 -2.14
N THR A 24 -17.92 -2.96 -0.86
CA THR A 24 -16.54 -2.92 -0.35
C THR A 24 -15.99 -4.34 -0.28
N LEU A 25 -14.79 -4.54 -0.80
CA LEU A 25 -14.05 -5.80 -0.73
C LEU A 25 -12.83 -5.65 0.17
N GLN A 26 -12.70 -6.51 1.18
CA GLN A 26 -11.42 -6.77 1.84
C GLN A 26 -10.73 -7.91 1.09
N LEU A 27 -9.68 -7.57 0.35
CA LEU A 27 -8.85 -8.51 -0.39
C LEU A 27 -7.64 -8.88 0.46
N VAL A 28 -7.67 -10.02 1.11
CA VAL A 28 -6.52 -10.53 1.87
C VAL A 28 -5.55 -11.17 0.89
N TYR A 29 -4.40 -10.55 0.72
CA TYR A 29 -3.41 -10.95 -0.27
C TYR A 29 -2.05 -11.19 0.42
N PRO A 30 -1.85 -12.37 1.06
CA PRO A 30 -0.67 -12.66 1.88
C PRO A 30 0.57 -12.98 1.01
N GLN A 31 0.77 -12.22 -0.06
CA GLN A 31 1.90 -12.34 -0.97
C GLN A 31 3.19 -11.94 -0.26
N TRP A 32 4.26 -12.66 -0.50
CA TRP A 32 5.55 -12.47 0.13
C TRP A 32 6.72 -12.57 -0.85
N GLN A 33 6.42 -13.03 -2.04
CA GLN A 33 7.43 -13.32 -3.06
C GLN A 33 8.04 -12.04 -3.63
N GLY A 34 7.27 -10.94 -3.68
CA GLY A 34 7.78 -9.65 -4.14
C GLY A 34 8.92 -9.14 -3.27
N GLY A 35 8.80 -9.30 -1.95
CA GLY A 35 9.83 -8.94 -0.96
C GLY A 35 10.74 -10.12 -0.55
N ALA A 36 10.56 -11.31 -1.14
CA ALA A 36 11.28 -12.55 -0.82
C ALA A 36 11.30 -12.91 0.68
N ASN A 37 10.25 -12.54 1.44
CA ASN A 37 10.18 -12.73 2.87
C ASN A 37 8.88 -13.47 3.28
N PRO A 38 8.93 -14.80 3.54
CA PRO A 38 7.75 -15.58 3.89
C PRO A 38 6.99 -15.12 5.15
N ASN A 39 7.64 -14.34 6.02
CA ASN A 39 7.01 -13.81 7.23
C ASN A 39 5.88 -12.82 6.94
N TYR A 40 5.84 -12.19 5.77
CA TYR A 40 4.73 -11.34 5.34
C TYR A 40 3.38 -12.08 5.30
N GLN A 41 3.37 -13.41 5.06
CA GLN A 41 2.15 -14.20 5.15
C GLN A 41 1.53 -14.16 6.55
N ILE A 42 2.38 -14.25 7.58
CA ILE A 42 1.93 -14.21 8.98
C ILE A 42 1.39 -12.81 9.30
N GLY A 43 2.11 -11.77 8.88
CA GLY A 43 1.68 -10.38 9.04
C GLY A 43 0.29 -10.13 8.42
N ALA A 44 0.11 -10.53 7.18
CA ALA A 44 -1.17 -10.41 6.47
C ALA A 44 -2.32 -11.15 7.19
N GLN A 45 -2.06 -12.35 7.70
CA GLN A 45 -3.05 -13.14 8.44
C GLN A 45 -3.44 -12.47 9.75
N VAL A 46 -2.48 -11.93 10.50
CA VAL A 46 -2.73 -11.20 11.75
C VAL A 46 -3.54 -9.93 11.47
N LEU A 47 -3.16 -9.13 10.50
CA LEU A 47 -3.91 -7.95 10.09
C LEU A 47 -5.34 -8.31 9.66
N ALA A 48 -5.51 -9.34 8.83
CA ALA A 48 -6.83 -9.78 8.36
C ALA A 48 -7.77 -10.25 9.49
N ALA A 49 -7.19 -10.73 10.59
CA ALA A 49 -7.96 -11.14 11.78
C ALA A 49 -8.34 -9.95 12.67
N LEU A 50 -7.52 -8.90 12.71
CA LEU A 50 -7.67 -7.77 13.64
C LEU A 50 -8.29 -6.52 13.04
N LEU A 51 -8.16 -6.32 11.71
CA LEU A 51 -8.69 -5.12 11.06
C LEU A 51 -10.23 -5.07 11.14
N PRO A 52 -10.79 -3.87 11.36
CA PRO A 52 -12.23 -3.68 11.40
C PRO A 52 -12.89 -4.16 10.10
N SER A 53 -14.07 -4.73 10.24
CA SER A 53 -14.93 -5.05 9.10
C SER A 53 -16.33 -4.51 9.35
N SER A 54 -17.02 -4.10 8.29
CA SER A 54 -18.43 -3.70 8.36
C SER A 54 -19.32 -4.81 7.80
N PRO A 55 -20.63 -4.83 8.15
CA PRO A 55 -21.58 -5.82 7.62
C PRO A 55 -21.66 -5.83 6.08
N ASN A 56 -21.32 -4.72 5.43
CA ASN A 56 -21.37 -4.56 3.97
C ASN A 56 -20.02 -4.88 3.29
N THR A 57 -19.04 -5.39 4.03
CA THR A 57 -17.71 -5.73 3.51
C THR A 57 -17.59 -7.23 3.32
N GLU A 58 -17.32 -7.65 2.09
CA GLU A 58 -16.97 -9.03 1.77
C GLU A 58 -15.46 -9.22 1.95
N LYS A 59 -15.04 -10.30 2.62
CA LYS A 59 -13.63 -10.67 2.76
C LYS A 59 -13.30 -11.85 1.85
N VAL A 60 -12.29 -11.68 0.99
CA VAL A 60 -11.83 -12.72 0.06
C VAL A 60 -10.31 -12.86 0.16
N TYR A 61 -9.84 -14.10 0.08
CA TYR A 61 -8.41 -14.43 0.13
C TYR A 61 -7.88 -14.73 -1.27
N VAL A 62 -6.76 -14.14 -1.64
CA VAL A 62 -5.99 -14.53 -2.82
C VAL A 62 -5.11 -15.71 -2.43
N PRO A 63 -5.22 -16.86 -3.13
CA PRO A 63 -4.30 -17.97 -2.93
C PRO A 63 -2.87 -17.59 -3.26
N VAL A 64 -1.94 -17.91 -2.37
CA VAL A 64 -0.51 -17.61 -2.51
C VAL A 64 0.29 -18.91 -2.39
N ALA A 65 1.27 -19.09 -3.26
CA ALA A 65 2.16 -20.26 -3.25
C ALA A 65 2.98 -20.30 -1.96
N ASP A 66 3.20 -21.49 -1.46
CA ASP A 66 4.10 -21.72 -0.33
C ASP A 66 5.59 -21.59 -0.76
N GLU A 67 6.47 -21.63 0.23
CA GLU A 67 7.91 -21.49 0.00
C GLU A 67 8.46 -22.60 -0.89
N LYS A 68 8.01 -23.84 -0.70
CA LYS A 68 8.47 -25.00 -1.51
C LYS A 68 8.10 -24.85 -2.96
N ALA A 69 6.84 -24.48 -3.26
CA ALA A 69 6.38 -24.25 -4.62
C ALA A 69 7.09 -23.07 -5.27
N THR A 70 7.35 -22.01 -4.50
CA THR A 70 8.07 -20.83 -4.98
C THR A 70 9.51 -21.15 -5.34
N LEU A 71 10.25 -21.85 -4.48
CA LEU A 71 11.64 -22.23 -4.74
C LEU A 71 11.74 -23.17 -5.95
N ALA A 72 10.85 -24.15 -6.07
CA ALA A 72 10.81 -25.05 -7.22
C ALA A 72 10.56 -24.29 -8.55
N ALA A 73 9.73 -23.25 -8.53
CA ALA A 73 9.49 -22.43 -9.73
C ALA A 73 10.68 -21.53 -10.11
N ASN A 74 11.62 -21.32 -9.17
CA ASN A 74 12.80 -20.47 -9.35
C ASN A 74 14.07 -21.20 -9.77
N GLU A 75 14.05 -22.54 -9.85
CA GLU A 75 15.26 -23.35 -10.12
C GLU A 75 15.97 -22.98 -11.44
N GLU A 76 15.25 -22.44 -12.43
CA GLU A 76 15.78 -22.03 -13.73
C GLU A 76 16.06 -20.51 -13.85
N GLN A 77 15.79 -19.70 -12.79
CA GLN A 77 15.98 -18.27 -12.84
C GLN A 77 17.43 -17.84 -12.60
N THR A 78 17.83 -16.77 -13.26
CA THR A 78 19.14 -16.12 -13.08
C THR A 78 19.04 -14.96 -12.07
N ALA A 79 20.19 -14.46 -11.64
CA ALA A 79 20.22 -13.30 -10.73
C ALA A 79 19.64 -12.00 -11.33
N GLN A 80 19.48 -11.94 -12.66
CA GLN A 80 18.90 -10.81 -13.39
C GLN A 80 17.39 -10.90 -13.55
N ASP A 81 16.82 -12.07 -13.30
CA ASP A 81 15.37 -12.28 -13.38
C ASP A 81 14.70 -11.80 -12.08
N VAL A 82 13.46 -11.30 -12.18
CA VAL A 82 12.68 -10.95 -10.99
C VAL A 82 12.40 -12.21 -10.19
N PHE A 83 12.72 -12.19 -8.89
CA PHE A 83 12.50 -13.33 -8.00
C PHE A 83 11.04 -13.78 -8.04
N ALA A 84 10.82 -15.06 -8.21
CA ALA A 84 9.49 -15.68 -8.27
C ALA A 84 8.54 -15.10 -9.33
N GLU A 85 9.05 -14.51 -10.41
CA GLU A 85 8.26 -13.81 -11.44
C GLU A 85 7.04 -14.61 -11.91
N LYS A 86 7.23 -15.89 -12.23
CA LYS A 86 6.18 -16.79 -12.72
C LYS A 86 5.04 -16.94 -11.69
N ILE A 87 5.41 -17.12 -10.42
CA ILE A 87 4.46 -17.26 -9.30
C ILE A 87 3.73 -15.93 -9.05
N LEU A 88 4.46 -14.82 -9.04
CA LEU A 88 3.89 -13.48 -8.86
C LEU A 88 2.86 -13.15 -9.95
N LEU A 89 3.19 -13.38 -11.23
CA LEU A 89 2.27 -13.16 -12.34
C LEU A 89 1.03 -14.06 -12.27
N GLN A 90 1.18 -15.30 -11.81
CA GLN A 90 0.04 -16.21 -11.61
C GLN A 90 -0.87 -15.70 -10.48
N GLN A 91 -0.29 -15.28 -9.36
CA GLN A 91 -1.03 -14.71 -8.23
C GLN A 91 -1.75 -13.42 -8.61
N GLN A 92 -1.09 -12.52 -9.35
CA GLN A 92 -1.72 -11.32 -9.90
C GLN A 92 -2.88 -11.65 -10.85
N THR A 93 -2.73 -12.69 -11.69
CA THR A 93 -3.82 -13.16 -12.56
C THR A 93 -5.01 -13.63 -11.73
N THR A 94 -4.78 -14.40 -10.68
CA THR A 94 -5.83 -14.88 -9.77
C THR A 94 -6.53 -13.71 -9.07
N ALA A 95 -5.77 -12.71 -8.60
CA ALA A 95 -6.35 -11.50 -8.00
C ALA A 95 -7.23 -10.74 -8.99
N ARG A 96 -6.81 -10.59 -10.27
CA ARG A 96 -7.62 -9.97 -11.32
C ARG A 96 -8.94 -10.71 -11.56
N GLU A 97 -8.93 -12.04 -11.63
CA GLU A 97 -10.15 -12.83 -11.82
C GLU A 97 -11.10 -12.70 -10.60
N ILE A 98 -10.57 -12.63 -9.38
CA ILE A 98 -11.38 -12.35 -8.19
C ILE A 98 -12.07 -10.98 -8.32
N LEU A 99 -11.33 -9.92 -8.67
CA LEU A 99 -11.88 -8.57 -8.81
C LEU A 99 -12.91 -8.49 -9.94
N LYS A 100 -12.66 -9.16 -11.05
CA LYS A 100 -13.60 -9.25 -12.17
C LYS A 100 -14.92 -9.91 -11.80
N VAL A 101 -14.89 -10.96 -10.96
CA VAL A 101 -16.09 -11.65 -10.47
C VAL A 101 -16.80 -10.83 -9.40
N LYS A 102 -16.05 -10.22 -8.46
CA LYS A 102 -16.61 -9.49 -7.31
C LYS A 102 -17.12 -8.10 -7.66
N GLN A 103 -16.52 -7.44 -8.63
CA GLN A 103 -16.85 -6.09 -9.10
C GLN A 103 -16.98 -5.08 -7.96
N PRO A 104 -15.97 -4.96 -7.07
CA PRO A 104 -16.04 -4.01 -5.96
C PRO A 104 -15.89 -2.57 -6.46
N ARG A 105 -16.49 -1.63 -5.73
CA ARG A 105 -16.26 -0.19 -5.92
C ARG A 105 -15.14 0.33 -5.02
N ILE A 106 -14.98 -0.28 -3.86
CA ILE A 106 -13.95 0.06 -2.88
C ILE A 106 -13.17 -1.21 -2.56
N ILE A 107 -11.85 -1.12 -2.52
CA ILE A 107 -10.98 -2.25 -2.19
C ILE A 107 -10.07 -1.88 -1.02
N ILE A 108 -10.10 -2.71 0.02
CA ILE A 108 -9.14 -2.69 1.12
C ILE A 108 -8.24 -3.92 0.94
N THR A 109 -7.02 -3.74 0.48
CA THR A 109 -6.06 -4.83 0.30
C THR A 109 -5.23 -4.99 1.56
N ILE A 110 -5.25 -6.18 2.12
CA ILE A 110 -4.53 -6.53 3.35
C ILE A 110 -3.39 -7.45 2.94
N GLY A 111 -2.18 -6.95 3.00
CA GLY A 111 -1.06 -7.59 2.37
C GLY A 111 -0.02 -8.18 3.28
N GLY A 112 0.83 -8.67 2.57
CA GLY A 112 2.15 -9.07 2.36
C GLY A 112 3.08 -7.88 2.03
N ASP A 113 3.80 -8.04 0.95
CA ASP A 113 4.71 -7.00 0.44
C ASP A 113 3.99 -5.95 -0.43
N CYS A 114 4.71 -4.91 -0.89
CA CYS A 114 4.13 -3.78 -1.65
C CYS A 114 3.49 -4.17 -2.97
N SER A 115 3.91 -5.31 -3.58
CA SER A 115 3.39 -5.79 -4.87
C SER A 115 1.88 -6.04 -4.89
N ILE A 116 1.26 -6.22 -3.72
CA ILE A 116 -0.19 -6.42 -3.58
C ILE A 116 -1.02 -5.26 -4.12
N SER A 117 -0.42 -4.08 -4.27
CA SER A 117 -1.10 -2.85 -4.68
C SER A 117 -1.33 -2.77 -6.18
N GLN A 118 -0.50 -3.43 -7.01
CA GLN A 118 -0.55 -3.30 -8.46
C GLN A 118 -1.93 -3.65 -9.03
N VAL A 119 -2.45 -4.82 -8.70
CA VAL A 119 -3.70 -5.32 -9.29
C VAL A 119 -4.93 -4.54 -8.82
N PRO A 120 -5.13 -4.28 -7.51
CA PRO A 120 -6.26 -3.48 -7.04
C PRO A 120 -6.26 -2.04 -7.60
N PHE A 121 -5.10 -1.41 -7.68
CA PHE A 121 -5.00 -0.02 -8.15
C PHE A 121 -5.22 0.08 -9.66
N ASP A 122 -4.65 -0.84 -10.45
CA ASP A 122 -4.96 -0.94 -11.89
C ASP A 122 -6.46 -1.16 -12.13
N TYR A 123 -7.10 -2.06 -11.36
CA TYR A 123 -8.53 -2.31 -11.45
C TYR A 123 -9.38 -1.06 -11.11
N LEU A 124 -9.06 -0.37 -10.03
CA LEU A 124 -9.79 0.84 -9.62
C LEU A 124 -9.56 1.99 -10.60
N HIS A 125 -8.34 2.15 -11.15
CA HIS A 125 -8.06 3.19 -12.14
C HIS A 125 -8.85 2.97 -13.45
N GLN A 126 -9.12 1.73 -13.84
CA GLN A 126 -10.01 1.43 -14.96
C GLN A 126 -11.46 1.86 -14.67
N GLN A 127 -11.91 1.83 -13.42
CA GLN A 127 -13.25 2.27 -13.04
C GLN A 127 -13.35 3.77 -12.81
N TYR A 128 -12.28 4.38 -12.32
CA TYR A 128 -12.17 5.81 -12.01
C TYR A 128 -11.04 6.45 -12.82
N PRO A 129 -11.16 6.55 -14.16
CA PRO A 129 -10.04 6.98 -15.02
C PRO A 129 -9.74 8.49 -14.93
N ASN A 130 -10.67 9.28 -14.39
CA ASN A 130 -10.57 10.72 -14.30
C ASN A 130 -10.47 11.17 -12.85
N ASN A 131 -9.72 12.25 -12.60
CA ASN A 131 -9.63 12.88 -11.28
C ASN A 131 -9.22 11.90 -10.17
N THR A 132 -8.39 10.92 -10.52
CA THR A 132 -7.93 9.85 -9.63
C THR A 132 -6.45 9.97 -9.36
N ALA A 133 -6.04 9.71 -8.12
CA ALA A 133 -4.64 9.71 -7.73
C ALA A 133 -4.28 8.53 -6.83
N ILE A 134 -2.98 8.23 -6.81
CA ILE A 134 -2.34 7.40 -5.79
C ILE A 134 -1.63 8.32 -4.80
N LEU A 135 -1.88 8.11 -3.51
CA LEU A 135 -1.00 8.55 -2.43
C LEU A 135 -0.14 7.36 -2.01
N TRP A 136 1.17 7.48 -2.24
CA TRP A 136 2.15 6.45 -1.90
C TRP A 136 2.81 6.80 -0.57
N LEU A 137 2.24 6.25 0.53
CA LEU A 137 2.73 6.44 1.90
C LEU A 137 3.81 5.40 2.17
N ASP A 138 5.08 5.81 2.03
CA ASP A 138 6.22 4.91 2.00
C ASP A 138 7.52 5.69 2.27
N ALA A 139 8.50 5.04 2.89
CA ALA A 139 9.86 5.56 3.00
C ALA A 139 10.63 5.48 1.66
N HIS A 140 10.17 4.61 0.74
CA HIS A 140 10.80 4.27 -0.54
C HIS A 140 9.91 4.68 -1.74
N PRO A 141 10.49 4.85 -2.94
CA PRO A 141 9.71 5.25 -4.12
C PRO A 141 9.15 4.08 -4.94
N ASP A 142 9.60 2.86 -4.75
CA ASP A 142 9.18 1.63 -5.44
C ASP A 142 9.14 1.72 -6.98
N ILE A 143 10.17 2.33 -7.54
CA ILE A 143 10.36 2.58 -8.99
C ILE A 143 11.61 1.91 -9.56
N MET A 144 12.15 0.92 -8.87
CA MET A 144 13.29 0.15 -9.36
C MET A 144 12.92 -0.64 -10.62
N THR A 145 13.94 -1.12 -11.31
CA THR A 145 13.82 -2.07 -12.43
C THR A 145 14.66 -3.32 -12.13
N PRO A 146 14.47 -4.41 -12.87
CA PRO A 146 15.28 -5.62 -12.67
C PRO A 146 16.80 -5.43 -12.84
N LYS A 147 17.24 -4.27 -13.37
CA LYS A 147 18.65 -3.94 -13.50
C LYS A 147 19.29 -3.52 -12.18
N GLU A 148 18.52 -2.83 -11.33
CA GLU A 148 18.99 -2.31 -10.05
C GLU A 148 18.72 -3.30 -8.91
N PHE A 149 17.58 -3.97 -8.95
CA PHE A 149 17.14 -4.88 -7.90
C PHE A 149 16.21 -5.94 -8.48
N ASN A 150 16.20 -7.15 -7.96
CA ASN A 150 15.41 -8.24 -8.52
C ASN A 150 14.14 -8.61 -7.71
N HIS A 151 13.77 -7.80 -6.74
CA HIS A 151 12.55 -8.00 -5.95
C HIS A 151 11.43 -7.05 -6.41
N GLU A 152 10.30 -7.62 -6.81
CA GLU A 152 9.21 -6.90 -7.47
C GLU A 152 8.54 -5.85 -6.56
N HIS A 153 8.57 -6.03 -5.23
CA HIS A 153 7.99 -5.06 -4.29
C HIS A 153 8.57 -3.65 -4.49
N ALA A 154 9.86 -3.54 -4.78
CA ALA A 154 10.53 -2.26 -5.01
C ALA A 154 10.28 -1.67 -6.42
N MET A 155 9.43 -2.29 -7.25
CA MET A 155 9.15 -1.89 -8.64
C MET A 155 7.68 -1.54 -8.86
N VAL A 156 6.84 -1.73 -7.86
CA VAL A 156 5.39 -1.81 -8.05
C VAL A 156 4.77 -0.48 -8.48
N LEU A 157 5.22 0.64 -7.95
CA LEU A 157 4.78 1.95 -8.43
C LEU A 157 5.34 2.23 -9.84
N GLY A 158 6.58 1.84 -10.10
CA GLY A 158 7.15 1.85 -11.45
C GLY A 158 6.31 1.06 -12.44
N ASN A 159 5.83 -0.13 -12.07
CA ASN A 159 4.93 -0.94 -12.90
C ASN A 159 3.61 -0.20 -13.19
N LEU A 160 3.00 0.42 -12.18
CA LEU A 160 1.76 1.21 -12.31
C LEU A 160 1.93 2.44 -13.20
N LEU A 161 3.14 3.00 -13.27
CA LEU A 161 3.52 4.08 -14.17
C LEU A 161 3.95 3.59 -15.58
N GLY A 162 4.05 2.27 -15.80
CA GLY A 162 4.47 1.67 -17.06
C GLY A 162 6.00 1.58 -17.26
N HIS A 163 6.80 1.76 -16.21
CA HIS A 163 8.26 1.86 -16.26
C HIS A 163 9.04 0.81 -15.46
N GLY A 164 8.40 0.02 -14.61
CA GLY A 164 9.05 -0.98 -13.75
C GLY A 164 9.56 -2.22 -14.50
N ALA A 165 9.33 -3.41 -13.94
CA ALA A 165 9.68 -4.65 -14.62
C ALA A 165 8.76 -4.88 -15.83
N PRO A 166 9.30 -5.10 -17.05
CA PRO A 166 8.50 -5.19 -18.28
C PRO A 166 7.42 -6.29 -18.23
N SER A 167 7.69 -7.40 -17.55
CA SER A 167 6.74 -8.51 -17.39
C SER A 167 5.52 -8.14 -16.55
N PHE A 168 5.69 -7.24 -15.57
CA PHE A 168 4.62 -6.75 -14.70
C PHE A 168 3.97 -5.47 -15.26
N ALA A 169 4.75 -4.51 -15.72
CA ALA A 169 4.25 -3.26 -16.28
C ALA A 169 3.27 -3.48 -17.45
N LYS A 170 3.58 -4.42 -18.37
CA LYS A 170 2.67 -4.78 -19.49
C LYS A 170 1.32 -5.36 -19.05
N THR A 171 1.19 -5.81 -17.80
CA THR A 171 -0.07 -6.35 -17.28
C THR A 171 -1.02 -5.26 -16.77
N VAL A 172 -0.50 -4.05 -16.52
CA VAL A 172 -1.27 -2.86 -16.13
C VAL A 172 -2.11 -2.41 -17.33
N LYS A 173 -3.42 -2.27 -17.14
CA LYS A 173 -4.37 -1.91 -18.20
C LYS A 173 -4.65 -0.42 -18.27
N ALA A 174 -4.55 0.26 -17.14
CA ALA A 174 -4.74 1.70 -17.02
C ALA A 174 -3.53 2.32 -16.29
N PRO A 175 -2.39 2.52 -16.96
CA PRO A 175 -1.22 3.14 -16.32
C PRO A 175 -1.54 4.53 -15.78
N PHE A 176 -0.98 4.86 -14.62
CA PHE A 176 -1.08 6.19 -14.04
C PHE A 176 -0.12 7.16 -14.75
N ARG A 177 -0.50 8.42 -14.76
CA ARG A 177 0.39 9.50 -15.17
C ARG A 177 1.14 10.02 -13.95
N PRO A 178 2.36 10.57 -14.12
CA PRO A 178 3.14 11.11 -13.01
C PRO A 178 2.40 12.13 -12.13
N ASN A 179 1.57 12.98 -12.73
CA ASN A 179 0.76 13.98 -12.01
C ASN A 179 -0.44 13.39 -11.26
N GLN A 180 -0.64 12.09 -11.31
CA GLN A 180 -1.64 11.33 -10.52
C GLN A 180 -1.00 10.64 -9.31
N VAL A 181 0.27 10.88 -9.02
CA VAL A 181 1.00 10.27 -7.92
C VAL A 181 1.56 11.34 -6.99
N LEU A 182 1.37 11.15 -5.69
CA LEU A 182 2.01 11.92 -4.63
C LEU A 182 2.66 10.94 -3.64
N TYR A 183 3.98 11.03 -3.49
CA TYR A 183 4.66 10.38 -2.37
C TYR A 183 4.43 11.14 -1.07
N VAL A 184 4.19 10.42 0.01
CA VAL A 184 3.92 10.98 1.33
C VAL A 184 4.80 10.29 2.37
N GLY A 185 5.77 11.00 2.90
CA GLY A 185 6.73 10.48 3.87
C GLY A 185 8.02 9.92 3.27
N LEU A 186 8.27 10.18 1.97
CA LEU A 186 9.45 9.72 1.26
C LEU A 186 10.74 10.19 1.94
N ILE A 187 11.71 9.30 2.13
CA ILE A 187 13.01 9.61 2.72
C ILE A 187 14.00 10.01 1.60
N GLU A 188 14.00 11.30 1.27
CA GLU A 188 14.80 11.84 0.15
C GLU A 188 16.31 11.53 0.28
N SER A 189 16.84 11.52 1.49
CA SER A 189 18.26 11.22 1.75
C SER A 189 18.64 9.77 1.41
N GLY A 190 17.66 8.86 1.40
CA GLY A 190 17.84 7.44 1.08
C GLY A 190 17.71 7.12 -0.41
N LEU A 191 17.26 8.07 -1.24
CA LEU A 191 17.06 7.83 -2.67
C LEU A 191 18.37 7.53 -3.39
N LEU A 192 18.35 6.49 -4.18
CA LEU A 192 19.45 6.11 -5.07
C LEU A 192 19.55 7.06 -6.28
N PRO A 193 20.71 7.16 -6.95
CA PRO A 193 20.89 8.08 -8.08
C PRO A 193 19.86 7.90 -9.20
N HIS A 194 19.51 6.66 -9.56
CA HIS A 194 18.51 6.38 -10.60
C HIS A 194 17.10 6.75 -10.17
N GLU A 195 16.75 6.60 -8.89
CA GLU A 195 15.45 7.01 -8.34
C GLU A 195 15.30 8.54 -8.37
N LYS A 196 16.35 9.27 -7.96
CA LYS A 196 16.38 10.74 -8.06
C LYS A 196 16.19 11.20 -9.50
N SER A 197 16.89 10.56 -10.44
CA SER A 197 16.76 10.88 -11.87
C SER A 197 15.35 10.61 -12.36
N PHE A 198 14.76 9.47 -12.04
CA PHE A 198 13.42 9.10 -12.45
C PHE A 198 12.35 10.08 -11.89
N ILE A 199 12.41 10.40 -10.60
CA ILE A 199 11.51 11.36 -9.96
C ILE A 199 11.59 12.74 -10.65
N ALA A 200 12.81 13.20 -10.93
CA ALA A 200 13.03 14.50 -11.59
C ALA A 200 12.55 14.49 -13.07
N GLU A 201 12.89 13.47 -13.85
CA GLU A 201 12.53 13.34 -15.27
C GLU A 201 11.02 13.27 -15.46
N HIS A 202 10.32 12.57 -14.57
CA HIS A 202 8.86 12.43 -14.62
C HIS A 202 8.12 13.49 -13.80
N SER A 203 8.83 14.41 -13.13
CA SER A 203 8.24 15.45 -12.28
C SER A 203 7.26 14.88 -11.23
N LEU A 204 7.62 13.76 -10.61
CA LEU A 204 6.81 13.15 -9.56
C LEU A 204 6.81 14.03 -8.31
N SER A 205 5.61 14.28 -7.78
CA SER A 205 5.44 15.07 -6.55
C SER A 205 5.75 14.22 -5.32
N TYR A 206 6.44 14.80 -4.35
CA TYR A 206 6.67 14.14 -3.05
C TYR A 206 6.63 15.12 -1.89
N LEU A 207 6.29 14.59 -0.73
CA LEU A 207 6.34 15.26 0.57
C LEU A 207 7.19 14.40 1.52
N THR A 208 8.22 15.02 2.07
CA THR A 208 9.07 14.39 3.11
C THR A 208 8.36 14.44 4.47
N PRO A 209 8.80 13.68 5.48
CA PRO A 209 8.28 13.83 6.85
C PRO A 209 8.33 15.26 7.39
N GLN A 210 9.34 16.04 6.98
CA GLN A 210 9.53 17.44 7.41
C GLN A 210 8.49 18.38 6.80
N ASP A 211 7.96 18.09 5.61
CA ASP A 211 6.90 18.85 4.96
C ASP A 211 5.53 18.60 5.60
N LEU A 212 5.40 17.51 6.35
CA LEU A 212 4.14 17.01 6.90
C LEU A 212 3.90 17.45 8.37
N THR A 213 4.25 18.70 8.71
CA THR A 213 3.91 19.28 10.03
C THR A 213 2.40 19.37 10.24
N SER A 214 1.63 19.53 9.15
CA SER A 214 0.17 19.44 9.09
C SER A 214 -0.26 18.56 7.93
N THR A 215 -1.58 18.34 7.76
CA THR A 215 -2.14 17.63 6.60
C THR A 215 -2.35 18.55 5.38
N GLN A 216 -2.17 19.86 5.55
CA GLN A 216 -2.45 20.86 4.53
C GLN A 216 -1.72 20.62 3.20
N PRO A 217 -0.41 20.26 3.17
CA PRO A 217 0.29 20.00 1.89
C PRO A 217 -0.37 18.89 1.06
N VAL A 218 -0.91 17.85 1.71
CA VAL A 218 -1.62 16.77 1.03
C VAL A 218 -2.96 17.27 0.46
N THR A 219 -3.75 17.98 1.25
CA THR A 219 -5.06 18.51 0.81
C THR A 219 -4.93 19.59 -0.25
N ASP A 220 -3.89 20.43 -0.19
CA ASP A 220 -3.58 21.41 -1.23
C ASP A 220 -3.24 20.72 -2.55
N TRP A 221 -2.43 19.65 -2.52
CA TRP A 221 -2.10 18.88 -3.71
C TRP A 221 -3.34 18.21 -4.33
N LEU A 222 -4.20 17.60 -3.51
CA LEU A 222 -5.47 17.02 -3.98
C LEU A 222 -6.35 18.07 -4.66
N THR A 223 -6.49 19.24 -4.05
CA THR A 223 -7.29 20.35 -4.55
C THR A 223 -6.72 20.91 -5.87
N ALA A 224 -5.41 21.19 -5.90
CA ALA A 224 -4.73 21.73 -7.07
C ALA A 224 -4.84 20.79 -8.30
N ASN A 225 -4.81 19.49 -8.08
CA ASN A 225 -4.94 18.48 -9.12
C ASN A 225 -6.39 18.02 -9.36
N LYS A 226 -7.38 18.60 -8.65
CA LYS A 226 -8.82 18.29 -8.77
C LYS A 226 -9.11 16.79 -8.58
N ILE A 227 -8.48 16.19 -7.57
CA ILE A 227 -8.61 14.77 -7.29
C ILE A 227 -9.94 14.50 -6.58
N GLU A 228 -10.74 13.60 -7.15
CA GLU A 228 -12.03 13.16 -6.62
C GLU A 228 -11.94 11.76 -6.01
N HIS A 229 -11.10 10.89 -6.56
CA HIS A 229 -10.91 9.51 -6.11
C HIS A 229 -9.47 9.26 -5.73
N VAL A 230 -9.23 8.66 -4.57
CA VAL A 230 -7.89 8.39 -4.06
C VAL A 230 -7.72 6.90 -3.79
N MET A 231 -6.59 6.38 -4.20
CA MET A 231 -6.05 5.11 -3.75
C MET A 231 -4.83 5.39 -2.87
N VAL A 232 -4.79 4.78 -1.70
CA VAL A 232 -3.68 4.91 -0.76
C VAL A 232 -2.92 3.58 -0.69
N HIS A 233 -1.65 3.62 -1.06
CA HIS A 233 -0.68 2.61 -0.63
C HIS A 233 -0.11 3.03 0.72
N LEU A 234 -0.23 2.18 1.71
CA LEU A 234 0.39 2.34 3.02
C LEU A 234 1.39 1.21 3.21
N ASP A 235 2.64 1.48 2.88
CA ASP A 235 3.76 0.71 3.41
C ASP A 235 3.96 1.11 4.87
N LEU A 236 3.92 0.12 5.76
CA LEU A 236 4.11 0.41 7.19
C LEU A 236 5.54 0.84 7.52
N ASP A 237 6.49 0.65 6.62
CA ASP A 237 7.87 1.10 6.80
C ASP A 237 8.06 2.62 6.65
N VAL A 238 7.03 3.35 6.19
CA VAL A 238 6.97 4.82 6.31
C VAL A 238 7.02 5.29 7.76
N LEU A 239 6.68 4.38 8.69
CA LEU A 239 6.62 4.67 10.11
C LEU A 239 7.99 4.62 10.77
N SER A 240 8.19 5.49 11.74
CA SER A 240 9.37 5.44 12.60
C SER A 240 9.42 4.11 13.39
N PRO A 241 10.54 3.40 13.40
CA PRO A 241 10.69 2.15 14.16
C PRO A 241 10.61 2.33 15.68
N THR A 242 10.65 3.56 16.17
CA THR A 242 10.42 3.88 17.58
C THR A 242 8.94 4.03 17.91
N ASP A 243 8.12 4.43 16.92
CA ASP A 243 6.66 4.58 17.06
C ASP A 243 5.92 3.28 16.70
N PHE A 244 6.40 2.55 15.69
CA PHE A 244 5.81 1.29 15.23
C PHE A 244 6.86 0.17 15.16
N ARG A 245 6.67 -0.91 15.93
CA ARG A 245 7.70 -1.93 16.15
C ARG A 245 7.65 -3.10 15.15
N SER A 246 6.56 -3.26 14.42
CA SER A 246 6.35 -4.42 13.54
C SER A 246 6.84 -4.16 12.11
N LEU A 247 8.10 -3.71 11.98
CA LEU A 247 8.78 -3.36 10.73
C LEU A 247 9.97 -4.27 10.46
N LEU A 248 10.40 -4.37 9.22
CA LEU A 248 11.57 -5.18 8.84
C LEU A 248 12.83 -4.74 9.59
N CYS A 249 13.08 -3.44 9.71
CA CYS A 249 14.22 -2.87 10.43
C CYS A 249 14.23 -3.17 11.93
N ASN A 250 13.11 -3.57 12.51
CA ASN A 250 12.98 -3.97 13.93
C ASN A 250 13.12 -5.48 14.17
N LYS A 251 13.59 -6.24 13.17
CA LYS A 251 13.81 -7.68 13.36
C LYS A 251 14.76 -7.91 14.55
N PRO A 252 14.35 -8.74 15.53
CA PRO A 252 15.19 -9.01 16.71
C PRO A 252 16.58 -9.53 16.33
N HIS A 253 17.59 -9.02 17.03
CA HIS A 253 19.01 -9.35 16.82
C HIS A 253 19.59 -8.91 15.46
N GLN A 254 18.86 -8.09 14.68
CA GLN A 254 19.38 -7.46 13.47
C GLN A 254 20.24 -6.25 13.86
N GLY A 255 21.36 -6.06 13.16
CA GLY A 255 22.18 -4.86 13.25
C GLY A 255 21.53 -3.66 12.53
N PRO A 256 22.21 -2.50 12.47
CA PRO A 256 21.76 -1.36 11.68
C PRO A 256 21.49 -1.77 10.24
N VAL A 257 20.46 -1.19 9.63
CA VAL A 257 20.10 -1.41 8.23
C VAL A 257 20.75 -0.35 7.33
N GLU A 258 20.98 -0.68 6.06
CA GLU A 258 21.63 0.22 5.09
C GLU A 258 20.63 0.91 4.15
N TYR A 259 19.32 0.63 4.29
CA TYR A 259 18.24 1.24 3.52
C TYR A 259 17.55 2.36 4.31
N ALA A 260 16.77 3.18 3.62
CA ALA A 260 15.99 4.25 4.23
C ALA A 260 15.02 3.70 5.27
N VAL A 261 14.89 4.40 6.39
CA VAL A 261 13.98 4.05 7.49
C VAL A 261 12.99 5.18 7.66
N GLY A 262 11.71 4.86 7.75
CA GLY A 262 10.63 5.82 7.89
C GLY A 262 10.70 6.65 9.16
N GLU A 263 10.14 7.85 9.10
CA GLU A 263 10.16 8.82 10.20
C GLU A 263 8.75 9.26 10.63
N MET A 264 7.70 8.77 9.95
CA MET A 264 6.33 9.16 10.25
C MET A 264 5.82 8.50 11.53
N THR A 265 4.88 9.15 12.21
CA THR A 265 4.15 8.54 13.32
C THR A 265 2.83 7.96 12.86
N LEU A 266 2.36 6.91 13.52
CA LEU A 266 1.05 6.30 13.23
C LEU A 266 -0.09 7.32 13.36
N ALA A 267 0.00 8.21 14.37
CA ALA A 267 -0.97 9.28 14.58
C ALA A 267 -1.03 10.24 13.37
N LYS A 268 0.13 10.58 12.78
CA LYS A 268 0.18 11.46 11.61
C LYS A 268 -0.39 10.76 10.38
N ILE A 269 -0.11 9.48 10.17
CA ILE A 269 -0.72 8.69 9.08
C ILE A 269 -2.24 8.72 9.17
N PHE A 270 -2.82 8.48 10.36
CA PHE A 270 -4.28 8.55 10.51
C PHE A 270 -4.87 9.95 10.30
N GLN A 271 -4.17 11.02 10.70
CA GLN A 271 -4.58 12.39 10.39
C GLN A 271 -4.62 12.63 8.87
N ILE A 272 -3.62 12.13 8.13
CA ILE A 272 -3.58 12.24 6.67
C ILE A 272 -4.72 11.44 6.03
N LEU A 273 -4.93 10.18 6.42
CA LEU A 273 -6.01 9.35 5.90
C LEU A 273 -7.39 9.96 6.16
N GLN A 274 -7.61 10.56 7.33
CA GLN A 274 -8.82 11.28 7.65
C GLN A 274 -9.00 12.50 6.76
N ALA A 275 -7.97 13.34 6.62
CA ALA A 275 -8.01 14.52 5.74
C ALA A 275 -8.27 14.14 4.28
N VAL A 276 -7.70 13.04 3.79
CA VAL A 276 -7.98 12.49 2.45
C VAL A 276 -9.46 12.13 2.32
N SER A 277 -10.01 11.40 3.30
CA SER A 277 -11.42 10.96 3.28
C SER A 277 -12.43 12.12 3.38
N GLU A 278 -12.01 13.26 3.93
CA GLU A 278 -12.83 14.48 4.02
C GLU A 278 -12.81 15.31 2.72
N ASN A 279 -11.78 15.15 1.90
CA ASN A 279 -11.57 15.97 0.69
C ASN A 279 -11.76 15.19 -0.63
N SER A 280 -11.81 13.86 -0.59
CA SER A 280 -11.98 12.99 -1.76
C SER A 280 -12.56 11.63 -1.37
N GLU A 281 -13.05 10.86 -2.34
CA GLU A 281 -13.51 9.50 -2.11
C GLU A 281 -12.30 8.54 -2.03
N LEU A 282 -12.07 7.93 -0.87
CA LEU A 282 -11.06 6.88 -0.69
C LEU A 282 -11.60 5.57 -1.26
N VAL A 283 -11.24 5.24 -2.51
CA VAL A 283 -11.73 4.05 -3.22
C VAL A 283 -10.80 2.85 -3.06
N GLY A 284 -9.54 3.06 -2.70
CA GLY A 284 -8.55 2.01 -2.49
C GLY A 284 -7.66 2.26 -1.29
N LEU A 285 -7.41 1.23 -0.49
CA LEU A 285 -6.40 1.25 0.56
C LEU A 285 -5.67 -0.08 0.53
N SER A 286 -4.36 -0.07 0.36
CA SER A 286 -3.51 -1.24 0.60
C SER A 286 -2.63 -1.03 1.81
N ILE A 287 -2.45 -2.07 2.63
CA ILE A 287 -1.60 -2.06 3.82
C ILE A 287 -0.56 -3.17 3.62
N ALA A 288 0.71 -2.81 3.57
CA ALA A 288 1.83 -3.70 3.26
C ALA A 288 2.90 -3.71 4.35
N GLU A 289 3.80 -4.67 4.28
CA GLU A 289 5.07 -4.78 5.02
C GLU A 289 4.90 -4.96 6.55
N TYR A 290 3.77 -5.52 7.02
CA TYR A 290 3.55 -5.79 8.45
C TYR A 290 4.31 -7.03 8.93
N LEU A 291 5.24 -6.84 9.85
CA LEU A 291 6.08 -7.92 10.42
C LEU A 291 6.02 -7.95 11.95
N PRO A 292 5.00 -8.59 12.56
CA PRO A 292 4.85 -8.70 14.00
C PRO A 292 5.83 -9.72 14.58
N TRP A 293 7.08 -9.32 14.78
CA TRP A 293 8.20 -10.19 15.13
C TRP A 293 7.98 -11.06 16.37
N ASP A 294 7.31 -10.53 17.38
CA ASP A 294 7.03 -11.30 18.60
C ASP A 294 6.12 -12.49 18.32
N ILE A 295 5.07 -12.30 17.51
CA ILE A 295 4.16 -13.37 17.08
C ILE A 295 4.88 -14.34 16.13
N ILE A 296 5.67 -13.83 15.19
CA ILE A 296 6.45 -14.63 14.25
C ILE A 296 7.42 -15.54 15.02
N ASN A 297 8.18 -14.98 15.94
CA ASN A 297 9.17 -15.73 16.73
C ASN A 297 8.51 -16.74 17.68
N LEU A 298 7.41 -16.36 18.33
CA LEU A 298 6.64 -17.29 19.17
C LEU A 298 6.12 -18.47 18.36
N ARG A 299 5.47 -18.21 17.22
CA ARG A 299 4.97 -19.25 16.31
C ARG A 299 6.10 -20.19 15.88
N ASN A 300 7.22 -19.63 15.42
CA ASN A 300 8.37 -20.41 14.95
C ASN A 300 9.01 -21.25 16.06
N GLY A 301 8.97 -20.77 17.30
CA GLY A 301 9.40 -21.54 18.47
C GLY A 301 8.46 -22.70 18.78
N LEU A 302 7.16 -22.44 18.84
CA LEU A 302 6.14 -23.44 19.15
C LEU A 302 6.06 -24.55 18.08
N SER A 303 6.21 -24.22 16.80
CA SER A 303 6.16 -25.21 15.70
C SER A 303 7.28 -26.27 15.76
N LYS A 304 8.33 -26.07 16.58
CA LYS A 304 9.40 -27.03 16.80
C LYS A 304 9.04 -28.08 17.86
N LEU A 305 7.99 -27.87 18.64
CA LEU A 305 7.55 -28.79 19.69
C LEU A 305 6.72 -29.92 19.09
N ASP A 306 6.93 -31.14 19.59
CA ASP A 306 6.24 -32.33 19.04
C ASP A 306 4.73 -32.29 19.21
N ILE A 307 4.21 -31.57 20.20
CA ILE A 307 2.78 -31.39 20.42
C ILE A 307 2.08 -30.65 19.27
N PHE A 308 2.84 -29.93 18.42
CA PHE A 308 2.32 -29.17 17.26
C PHE A 308 2.70 -29.80 15.92
N LYS A 309 3.33 -30.97 15.91
CA LYS A 309 3.65 -31.78 14.71
C LYS A 309 2.58 -32.90 14.53
#